data_61d1932a8d102d196bec734c167ad95a
#
_entry.id   61d1932a8d102d196bec734c167ad95a
#
_cell.length_a   1.000
_cell.length_b   1.000
_cell.length_c   1.000
_cell.angle_alpha   90.00
_cell.angle_beta   90.00
_cell.angle_gamma   90.00
#
_symmetry.space_group_name_H-M   'P 1'
#
loop_
_entity.id
_entity.type
_entity.pdbx_description
1 polymer ?
#
loop_
_entity_poly.entity_id
_entity_poly.type
_entity_poly.pdbx_seq_one_letter_code
_entity_poly.pdbx_strand_id
1 'polypeptide(L)'
;SMAHGTFARGENPHRLFAIAGLTLGIMAFVFMGATPNITKAVGGHSLFIIFGGIMTFAAFVCAVAFPSLVLDEKDSENAKQVVTKIPSSVWYGIVGISLMAVTQAMTFSFMERVGNDRGFSADSVTLVLIVLTVINIVAAASAGIFEKRLSARVVLCTGPVLQIILSNIMMNASSFAFYAASASCFVSLMIFTHTFVFGLLARLDESGRALAATPAMLMIGAAVGPILGGTIIKFVGYQGIGIAALVFGTISLVCFIRVFQRRSDAIQSESVA
;
A
#
# COMPACT_ATOMS: atom_id res chain seq x y z
N SER A 1 12.20 -2.40 6.29
CA SER A 1 12.69 -1.30 7.15
C SER A 1 13.11 -1.86 8.50
N MET A 2 14.04 -1.23 9.18
CA MET A 2 14.50 -1.63 10.53
C MET A 2 13.32 -1.80 11.50
N ALA A 3 12.36 -0.87 11.51
CA ALA A 3 11.19 -0.93 12.37
C ALA A 3 10.33 -2.21 12.15
N HIS A 4 10.10 -2.61 10.91
CA HIS A 4 9.35 -3.83 10.61
C HIS A 4 10.09 -5.09 11.06
N GLY A 5 11.43 -5.11 10.94
CA GLY A 5 12.25 -6.19 11.45
C GLY A 5 12.23 -6.29 12.98
N THR A 6 12.22 -5.15 13.67
CA THR A 6 12.10 -5.10 15.13
C THR A 6 10.72 -5.56 15.61
N PHE A 7 9.65 -5.15 14.93
CA PHE A 7 8.30 -5.60 15.27
C PHE A 7 8.10 -7.10 15.06
N ALA A 8 8.69 -7.66 13.99
CA ALA A 8 8.60 -9.10 13.71
C ALA A 8 9.29 -9.97 14.78
N ARG A 9 10.29 -9.43 15.49
CA ARG A 9 11.04 -10.10 16.57
C ARG A 9 10.48 -9.85 17.97
N GLY A 10 9.46 -9.01 18.11
CA GLY A 10 8.82 -8.73 19.40
C GLY A 10 7.97 -9.91 19.90
N GLU A 11 7.74 -10.00 21.21
CA GLU A 11 6.91 -11.07 21.82
C GLU A 11 5.51 -11.18 21.24
N ASN A 12 4.93 -10.07 20.72
CA ASN A 12 3.60 -10.03 20.12
C ASN A 12 3.61 -9.20 18.82
N PRO A 13 4.15 -9.71 17.70
CA PRO A 13 4.29 -8.98 16.45
C PRO A 13 2.98 -8.38 15.94
N HIS A 14 1.88 -9.14 15.99
CA HIS A 14 0.56 -8.70 15.53
C HIS A 14 0.06 -7.47 16.29
N ARG A 15 0.26 -7.43 17.61
CA ARG A 15 -0.12 -6.28 18.45
C ARG A 15 0.72 -5.04 18.11
N LEU A 16 2.03 -5.21 17.89
CA LEU A 16 2.92 -4.12 17.52
C LEU A 16 2.58 -3.54 16.15
N PHE A 17 2.31 -4.38 15.16
CA PHE A 17 1.84 -3.93 13.84
C PHE A 17 0.47 -3.25 13.91
N ALA A 18 -0.45 -3.74 14.72
CA ALA A 18 -1.77 -3.12 14.90
C ALA A 18 -1.66 -1.74 15.55
N ILE A 19 -0.83 -1.58 16.59
CA ILE A 19 -0.59 -0.30 17.25
C ILE A 19 0.08 0.68 16.27
N ALA A 20 1.09 0.24 15.54
CA ALA A 20 1.78 1.07 14.55
C ALA A 20 0.81 1.52 13.44
N GLY A 21 -0.04 0.62 12.94
CA GLY A 21 -1.06 0.94 11.94
C GLY A 21 -2.10 1.92 12.44
N LEU A 22 -2.58 1.76 13.68
CA LEU A 22 -3.52 2.68 14.31
C LEU A 22 -2.88 4.07 14.51
N THR A 23 -1.66 4.13 15.01
CA THR A 23 -0.92 5.39 15.19
C THR A 23 -0.72 6.11 13.86
N LEU A 24 -0.35 5.38 12.80
CA LEU A 24 -0.22 5.93 11.46
C LEU A 24 -1.57 6.44 10.93
N GLY A 25 -2.66 5.72 11.16
CA GLY A 25 -4.01 6.13 10.78
C GLY A 25 -4.46 7.42 11.46
N ILE A 26 -4.24 7.53 12.77
CA ILE A 26 -4.55 8.75 13.54
C ILE A 26 -3.70 9.93 13.05
N MET A 27 -2.40 9.72 12.82
CA MET A 27 -1.50 10.74 12.31
C MET A 27 -1.94 11.21 10.91
N ALA A 28 -2.31 10.28 10.02
CA ALA A 28 -2.82 10.61 8.70
C ALA A 28 -4.11 11.42 8.76
N PHE A 29 -5.03 11.07 9.66
CA PHE A 29 -6.28 11.81 9.86
C PHE A 29 -6.02 13.25 10.31
N VAL A 30 -5.19 13.45 11.32
CA VAL A 30 -4.80 14.78 11.82
C VAL A 30 -4.10 15.58 10.70
N PHE A 31 -3.18 14.94 10.00
CA PHE A 31 -2.42 15.60 8.93
C PHE A 31 -3.32 16.04 7.76
N MET A 32 -4.19 15.17 7.28
CA MET A 32 -5.11 15.48 6.19
C MET A 32 -6.16 16.54 6.57
N GLY A 33 -6.61 16.54 7.82
CA GLY A 33 -7.55 17.55 8.31
C GLY A 33 -6.91 18.93 8.55
N ALA A 34 -5.67 18.97 9.05
CA ALA A 34 -4.99 20.21 9.39
C ALA A 34 -4.30 20.88 8.18
N THR A 35 -3.72 20.09 7.28
CA THR A 35 -2.86 20.56 6.19
C THR A 35 -3.53 21.59 5.25
N PRO A 36 -4.77 21.40 4.76
CA PRO A 36 -5.40 22.37 3.88
C PRO A 36 -5.59 23.73 4.55
N ASN A 37 -5.93 23.74 5.84
CA ASN A 37 -6.12 24.99 6.58
C ASN A 37 -4.80 25.71 6.84
N ILE A 38 -3.73 24.98 7.17
CA ILE A 38 -2.41 25.53 7.39
C ILE A 38 -1.84 26.10 6.08
N THR A 39 -1.96 25.38 4.97
CA THR A 39 -1.47 25.85 3.67
C THR A 39 -2.24 27.07 3.15
N LYS A 40 -3.54 27.15 3.43
CA LYS A 40 -4.32 28.38 3.11
C LYS A 40 -3.88 29.56 3.96
N ALA A 41 -3.55 29.37 5.25
CA ALA A 41 -3.20 30.46 6.16
C ALA A 41 -1.75 30.92 6.01
N VAL A 42 -0.81 30.01 5.78
CA VAL A 42 0.65 30.29 5.87
C VAL A 42 1.35 30.14 4.51
N GLY A 43 0.69 29.52 3.53
CA GLY A 43 1.25 29.26 2.20
C GLY A 43 1.83 27.85 2.05
N GLY A 44 2.06 27.43 0.81
CA GLY A 44 2.48 26.06 0.48
C GLY A 44 3.83 25.61 1.06
N HIS A 45 4.73 26.54 1.38
CA HIS A 45 6.01 26.25 2.04
C HIS A 45 5.85 25.66 3.45
N SER A 46 4.70 25.88 4.11
CA SER A 46 4.39 25.31 5.42
C SER A 46 4.44 23.77 5.43
N LEU A 47 4.11 23.11 4.31
CA LEU A 47 4.22 21.67 4.16
C LEU A 47 5.65 21.18 4.38
N PHE A 48 6.62 21.83 3.77
CA PHE A 48 8.03 21.47 3.89
C PHE A 48 8.53 21.65 5.32
N ILE A 49 8.07 22.70 6.02
CA ILE A 49 8.40 22.95 7.42
C ILE A 49 7.81 21.84 8.31
N ILE A 50 6.55 21.49 8.11
CA ILE A 50 5.89 20.41 8.86
C ILE A 50 6.59 19.07 8.65
N PHE A 51 6.85 18.70 7.38
CA PHE A 51 7.57 17.46 7.08
C PHE A 51 8.99 17.47 7.64
N GLY A 52 9.71 18.57 7.50
CA GLY A 52 11.05 18.74 8.08
C GLY A 52 11.03 18.55 9.59
N GLY A 53 10.07 19.16 10.29
CA GLY A 53 9.90 19.01 11.74
C GLY A 53 9.59 17.56 12.15
N ILE A 54 8.67 16.92 11.47
CA ILE A 54 8.31 15.50 11.73
C ILE A 54 9.55 14.60 11.52
N MET A 55 10.28 14.77 10.41
CA MET A 55 11.46 13.97 10.11
C MET A 55 12.59 14.19 11.11
N THR A 56 12.82 15.44 11.52
CA THR A 56 13.83 15.77 12.55
C THR A 56 13.46 15.15 13.90
N PHE A 57 12.20 15.26 14.29
CA PHE A 57 11.70 14.61 15.51
C PHE A 57 11.84 13.09 15.45
N ALA A 58 11.45 12.47 14.33
CA ALA A 58 11.62 11.03 14.14
C ALA A 58 13.09 10.60 14.19
N ALA A 59 14.00 11.35 13.57
CA ALA A 59 15.43 11.09 13.61
C ALA A 59 15.98 11.18 15.05
N PHE A 60 15.55 12.20 15.81
CA PHE A 60 15.93 12.35 17.21
C PHE A 60 15.45 11.17 18.08
N VAL A 61 14.17 10.79 17.94
CA VAL A 61 13.61 9.63 18.66
C VAL A 61 14.35 8.34 18.28
N CYS A 62 14.64 8.13 17.01
CA CYS A 62 15.44 6.97 16.58
C CYS A 62 16.85 6.99 17.18
N ALA A 63 17.50 8.14 17.25
CA ALA A 63 18.86 8.24 17.80
C ALA A 63 18.91 7.95 19.31
N VAL A 64 17.86 8.33 20.07
CA VAL A 64 17.84 8.24 21.53
C VAL A 64 17.17 6.95 22.04
N ALA A 65 16.10 6.52 21.38
CA ALA A 65 15.19 5.47 21.89
C ALA A 65 15.15 4.20 21.02
N PHE A 66 15.96 4.11 19.95
CA PHE A 66 15.95 2.89 19.13
C PHE A 66 16.61 1.74 19.89
N PRO A 67 15.92 0.60 20.08
CA PRO A 67 16.48 -0.52 20.80
C PRO A 67 17.73 -1.05 20.08
N SER A 68 18.83 -1.27 20.83
CA SER A 68 19.99 -1.97 20.30
C SER A 68 19.61 -3.38 19.93
N LEU A 69 19.71 -3.71 18.64
CA LEU A 69 19.55 -5.08 18.17
C LEU A 69 20.77 -5.87 18.63
N VAL A 70 20.65 -6.61 19.73
CA VAL A 70 21.61 -7.66 20.09
C VAL A 70 21.38 -8.77 19.05
N LEU A 71 22.24 -8.82 18.04
CA LEU A 71 22.30 -9.95 17.12
C LEU A 71 22.93 -11.10 17.93
N ASP A 72 22.13 -12.10 18.29
CA ASP A 72 22.67 -13.33 18.82
C ASP A 72 23.61 -13.92 17.76
N GLU A 73 24.85 -14.27 18.13
CA GLU A 73 25.83 -14.85 17.19
C GLU A 73 25.28 -16.09 16.51
N LYS A 74 24.39 -16.85 17.17
CA LYS A 74 23.67 -18.01 16.61
C LYS A 74 22.72 -17.62 15.49
N ASP A 75 22.06 -16.44 15.56
CA ASP A 75 21.20 -15.93 14.47
C ASP A 75 22.03 -15.48 13.28
N SER A 76 23.24 -15.02 13.49
CA SER A 76 24.22 -14.63 12.45
C SER A 76 24.75 -15.85 11.68
N GLU A 77 25.02 -16.96 12.35
CA GLU A 77 25.47 -18.21 11.72
C GLU A 77 24.34 -18.92 10.96
N ASN A 78 23.15 -18.96 11.53
CA ASN A 78 21.96 -19.50 10.84
C ASN A 78 21.58 -18.66 9.62
N ALA A 79 21.72 -17.33 9.67
CA ALA A 79 21.49 -16.46 8.53
C ALA A 79 22.50 -16.64 7.38
N LYS A 80 23.73 -17.10 7.68
CA LYS A 80 24.75 -17.43 6.67
C LYS A 80 24.52 -18.79 6.01
N GLN A 81 23.87 -19.74 6.70
CA GLN A 81 23.67 -21.09 6.18
C GLN A 81 22.46 -21.27 5.25
N VAL A 82 21.48 -20.37 5.27
CA VAL A 82 20.29 -20.49 4.44
C VAL A 82 20.27 -19.44 3.35
N VAL A 83 21.18 -19.52 2.37
CA VAL A 83 21.02 -18.87 1.07
C VAL A 83 20.08 -19.74 0.22
N THR A 84 18.86 -19.96 0.69
CA THR A 84 17.82 -20.56 -0.13
C THR A 84 17.40 -19.55 -1.22
N LYS A 85 17.33 -20.03 -2.45
CA LYS A 85 16.80 -19.23 -3.57
C LYS A 85 15.36 -18.84 -3.23
N ILE A 86 15.06 -17.54 -3.26
CA ILE A 86 13.68 -17.06 -3.09
C ILE A 86 12.81 -17.71 -4.18
N PRO A 87 11.72 -18.40 -3.82
CA PRO A 87 10.85 -19.06 -4.77
C PRO A 87 10.30 -18.09 -5.83
N SER A 88 10.12 -18.57 -7.06
CA SER A 88 9.56 -17.72 -8.12
C SER A 88 8.15 -17.20 -7.81
N SER A 89 7.36 -17.93 -7.03
CA SER A 89 6.06 -17.50 -6.52
C SER A 89 6.13 -16.20 -5.71
N VAL A 90 7.19 -16.02 -4.91
CA VAL A 90 7.43 -14.80 -4.13
C VAL A 90 7.65 -13.61 -5.05
N TRP A 91 8.45 -13.77 -6.11
CA TRP A 91 8.69 -12.70 -7.08
C TRP A 91 7.42 -12.25 -7.81
N TYR A 92 6.55 -13.18 -8.19
CA TYR A 92 5.23 -12.82 -8.74
C TYR A 92 4.39 -12.03 -7.74
N GLY A 93 4.40 -12.38 -6.46
CA GLY A 93 3.73 -11.61 -5.40
C GLY A 93 4.29 -10.20 -5.26
N ILE A 94 5.62 -10.06 -5.26
CA ILE A 94 6.32 -8.77 -5.19
C ILE A 94 5.94 -7.87 -6.37
N VAL A 95 6.05 -8.38 -7.59
CA VAL A 95 5.71 -7.61 -8.81
C VAL A 95 4.23 -7.23 -8.81
N GLY A 96 3.35 -8.17 -8.48
CA GLY A 96 1.90 -7.91 -8.44
C GLY A 96 1.53 -6.76 -7.50
N ILE A 97 2.04 -6.79 -6.25
CA ILE A 97 1.72 -5.72 -5.29
C ILE A 97 2.41 -4.40 -5.65
N SER A 98 3.61 -4.42 -6.22
CA SER A 98 4.30 -3.20 -6.67
C SER A 98 3.53 -2.51 -7.79
N LEU A 99 2.97 -3.25 -8.75
CA LEU A 99 2.12 -2.70 -9.81
C LEU A 99 0.81 -2.12 -9.27
N MET A 100 0.20 -2.79 -8.29
CA MET A 100 -0.95 -2.22 -7.58
C MET A 100 -0.57 -0.91 -6.87
N ALA A 101 0.62 -0.84 -6.25
CA ALA A 101 1.10 0.36 -5.58
C ALA A 101 1.35 1.52 -6.58
N VAL A 102 1.88 1.23 -7.78
CA VAL A 102 2.01 2.22 -8.86
C VAL A 102 0.64 2.75 -9.28
N THR A 103 -0.32 1.86 -9.53
CA THR A 103 -1.71 2.23 -9.87
C THR A 103 -2.35 3.08 -8.77
N GLN A 104 -2.13 2.67 -7.51
CA GLN A 104 -2.63 3.39 -6.34
C GLN A 104 -2.09 4.82 -6.29
N ALA A 105 -0.77 4.98 -6.35
CA ALA A 105 -0.14 6.28 -6.23
C ALA A 105 -0.43 7.18 -7.44
N MET A 106 -0.45 6.61 -8.64
CA MET A 106 -0.79 7.30 -9.88
C MET A 106 -2.22 7.87 -9.82
N THR A 107 -3.19 7.08 -9.43
CA THR A 107 -4.60 7.48 -9.38
C THR A 107 -4.87 8.43 -8.21
N PHE A 108 -4.34 8.11 -7.02
CA PHE A 108 -4.55 8.90 -5.81
C PHE A 108 -3.99 10.33 -5.92
N SER A 109 -2.82 10.49 -6.54
CA SER A 109 -2.18 11.81 -6.70
C SER A 109 -3.00 12.82 -7.49
N PHE A 110 -3.94 12.36 -8.29
CA PHE A 110 -4.80 13.22 -9.10
C PHE A 110 -6.27 13.20 -8.68
N MET A 111 -6.59 12.50 -7.59
CA MET A 111 -7.96 12.35 -7.09
C MET A 111 -8.61 13.73 -6.83
N GLU A 112 -7.99 14.57 -6.02
CA GLU A 112 -8.49 15.89 -5.70
C GLU A 112 -8.60 16.77 -6.95
N ARG A 113 -7.57 16.76 -7.78
CA ARG A 113 -7.52 17.57 -8.99
C ARG A 113 -8.63 17.22 -9.97
N VAL A 114 -8.88 15.92 -10.22
CA VAL A 114 -9.96 15.50 -11.13
C VAL A 114 -11.33 15.91 -10.60
N GLY A 115 -11.55 15.89 -9.29
CA GLY A 115 -12.78 16.36 -8.66
C GLY A 115 -13.01 17.87 -8.90
N ASN A 116 -11.98 18.67 -8.66
CA ASN A 116 -12.03 20.12 -8.87
C ASN A 116 -12.18 20.48 -10.37
N ASP A 117 -11.43 19.83 -11.26
CA ASP A 117 -11.50 20.08 -12.72
C ASP A 117 -12.86 19.66 -13.32
N ARG A 118 -13.61 18.79 -12.64
CA ARG A 118 -14.99 18.40 -12.98
C ARG A 118 -16.05 19.38 -12.45
N GLY A 119 -15.63 20.41 -11.72
CA GLY A 119 -16.52 21.42 -11.18
C GLY A 119 -17.21 20.99 -9.87
N PHE A 120 -16.76 19.94 -9.20
CA PHE A 120 -17.26 19.61 -7.87
C PHE A 120 -16.73 20.64 -6.86
N SER A 121 -17.56 21.02 -5.86
CA SER A 121 -17.12 22.00 -4.88
C SER A 121 -15.91 21.49 -4.07
N ALA A 122 -14.97 22.38 -3.75
CA ALA A 122 -13.77 22.03 -2.99
C ALA A 122 -14.11 21.42 -1.62
N ASP A 123 -15.19 21.90 -0.99
CA ASP A 123 -15.65 21.36 0.29
C ASP A 123 -16.17 19.93 0.16
N SER A 124 -16.90 19.63 -0.93
CA SER A 124 -17.37 18.27 -1.22
C SER A 124 -16.21 17.32 -1.51
N VAL A 125 -15.19 17.76 -2.26
CA VAL A 125 -13.98 16.97 -2.53
C VAL A 125 -13.19 16.72 -1.24
N THR A 126 -13.06 17.73 -0.38
CA THR A 126 -12.41 17.61 0.94
C THR A 126 -13.16 16.60 1.82
N LEU A 127 -14.51 16.65 1.82
CA LEU A 127 -15.32 15.68 2.57
C LEU A 127 -15.06 14.24 2.08
N VAL A 128 -14.92 14.01 0.79
CA VAL A 128 -14.56 12.69 0.23
C VAL A 128 -13.21 12.21 0.77
N LEU A 129 -12.20 13.07 0.87
CA LEU A 129 -10.90 12.73 1.44
C LEU A 129 -10.97 12.39 2.94
N ILE A 130 -11.85 13.08 3.69
CA ILE A 130 -12.11 12.75 5.10
C ILE A 130 -12.77 11.37 5.22
N VAL A 131 -13.83 11.13 4.43
CA VAL A 131 -14.53 9.83 4.41
C VAL A 131 -13.59 8.69 4.01
N LEU A 132 -12.77 8.89 3.00
CA LEU A 132 -11.71 7.96 2.58
C LEU A 132 -10.80 7.59 3.77
N THR A 133 -10.39 8.58 4.58
CA THR A 133 -9.51 8.34 5.72
C THR A 133 -10.19 7.46 6.79
N VAL A 134 -11.47 7.74 7.07
CA VAL A 134 -12.26 6.92 8.01
C VAL A 134 -12.42 5.48 7.48
N ILE A 135 -12.76 5.31 6.20
CA ILE A 135 -12.88 3.99 5.57
C ILE A 135 -11.55 3.23 5.61
N ASN A 136 -10.41 3.92 5.44
CA ASN A 136 -9.09 3.30 5.53
C ASN A 136 -8.79 2.72 6.93
N ILE A 137 -9.17 3.43 8.00
CA ILE A 137 -9.01 2.93 9.38
C ILE A 137 -9.84 1.65 9.56
N VAL A 138 -11.09 1.67 9.09
CA VAL A 138 -11.98 0.49 9.16
C VAL A 138 -11.43 -0.65 8.31
N ALA A 139 -10.93 -0.38 7.11
CA ALA A 139 -10.34 -1.38 6.22
C ALA A 139 -9.12 -2.06 6.85
N ALA A 140 -8.22 -1.29 7.45
CA ALA A 140 -7.04 -1.84 8.13
C ALA A 140 -7.42 -2.76 9.31
N ALA A 141 -8.38 -2.34 10.13
CA ALA A 141 -8.88 -3.15 11.23
C ALA A 141 -9.60 -4.42 10.73
N SER A 142 -10.44 -4.29 9.70
CA SER A 142 -11.20 -5.40 9.13
C SER A 142 -10.30 -6.42 8.42
N ALA A 143 -9.22 -6.01 7.77
CA ALA A 143 -8.28 -6.92 7.12
C ALA A 143 -7.72 -7.97 8.09
N GLY A 144 -7.34 -7.56 9.31
CA GLY A 144 -6.88 -8.49 10.34
C GLY A 144 -7.97 -9.47 10.82
N ILE A 145 -9.23 -9.04 10.89
CA ILE A 145 -10.36 -9.89 11.29
C ILE A 145 -10.68 -10.89 10.18
N PHE A 146 -10.68 -10.44 8.92
CA PHE A 146 -11.05 -11.26 7.77
C PHE A 146 -9.93 -12.14 7.26
N GLU A 147 -8.67 -11.94 7.70
CA GLU A 147 -7.53 -12.79 7.31
C GLU A 147 -7.78 -14.28 7.56
N LYS A 148 -8.50 -14.62 8.65
CA LYS A 148 -8.85 -16.00 9.00
C LYS A 148 -10.06 -16.55 8.23
N ARG A 149 -10.90 -15.68 7.62
CA ARG A 149 -12.17 -16.07 6.96
C ARG A 149 -12.09 -16.05 5.45
N LEU A 150 -11.27 -15.17 4.88
CA LEU A 150 -11.12 -15.02 3.44
C LEU A 150 -9.86 -15.72 2.97
N SER A 151 -9.96 -16.42 1.84
CA SER A 151 -8.77 -16.99 1.22
C SER A 151 -7.93 -15.90 0.56
N ALA A 152 -6.62 -15.93 0.77
CA ALA A 152 -5.69 -15.02 0.12
C ALA A 152 -5.86 -15.04 -1.41
N ARG A 153 -6.17 -16.21 -2.01
CA ARG A 153 -6.41 -16.34 -3.44
C ARG A 153 -7.54 -15.46 -3.94
N VAL A 154 -8.68 -15.45 -3.25
CA VAL A 154 -9.83 -14.61 -3.63
C VAL A 154 -9.45 -13.15 -3.54
N VAL A 155 -8.86 -12.71 -2.42
CA VAL A 155 -8.51 -11.30 -2.20
C VAL A 155 -7.49 -10.81 -3.22
N LEU A 156 -6.44 -11.59 -3.50
CA LEU A 156 -5.39 -11.21 -4.45
C LEU A 156 -5.89 -11.18 -5.90
N CYS A 157 -6.86 -12.00 -6.26
CA CYS A 157 -7.45 -11.97 -7.61
C CYS A 157 -8.50 -10.86 -7.75
N THR A 158 -9.29 -10.58 -6.72
CA THR A 158 -10.33 -9.54 -6.79
C THR A 158 -9.78 -8.13 -6.58
N GLY A 159 -8.71 -7.97 -5.78
CA GLY A 159 -8.11 -6.68 -5.47
C GLY A 159 -7.73 -5.86 -6.70
N PRO A 160 -6.89 -6.37 -7.63
CA PRO A 160 -6.54 -5.64 -8.85
C PRO A 160 -7.76 -5.31 -9.73
N VAL A 161 -8.72 -6.24 -9.84
CA VAL A 161 -9.94 -6.02 -10.64
C VAL A 161 -10.76 -4.86 -10.08
N LEU A 162 -11.01 -4.86 -8.79
CA LEU A 162 -11.73 -3.76 -8.14
C LEU A 162 -10.95 -2.44 -8.22
N GLN A 163 -9.62 -2.49 -8.11
CA GLN A 163 -8.79 -1.30 -8.26
C GLN A 163 -8.89 -0.68 -9.66
N ILE A 164 -8.90 -1.52 -10.72
CA ILE A 164 -9.15 -1.08 -12.09
C ILE A 164 -10.50 -0.40 -12.20
N ILE A 165 -11.56 -1.05 -11.69
CA ILE A 165 -12.93 -0.54 -11.77
C ILE A 165 -13.04 0.82 -11.06
N LEU A 166 -12.58 0.90 -9.81
CA LEU A 166 -12.68 2.13 -9.02
C LEU A 166 -11.85 3.27 -9.63
N SER A 167 -10.64 2.98 -10.14
CA SER A 167 -9.81 3.97 -10.82
C SER A 167 -10.52 4.51 -12.07
N ASN A 168 -11.09 3.62 -12.90
CA ASN A 168 -11.79 4.03 -14.11
C ASN A 168 -13.05 4.84 -13.79
N ILE A 169 -13.86 4.42 -12.82
CA ILE A 169 -15.06 5.18 -12.42
C ILE A 169 -14.64 6.58 -11.94
N MET A 170 -13.66 6.66 -11.03
CA MET A 170 -13.20 7.93 -10.46
C MET A 170 -12.65 8.89 -11.51
N MET A 171 -11.80 8.39 -12.42
CA MET A 171 -11.16 9.21 -13.44
C MET A 171 -12.10 9.64 -14.57
N ASN A 172 -13.24 8.94 -14.77
CA ASN A 172 -14.20 9.22 -15.83
C ASN A 172 -15.58 9.68 -15.33
N ALA A 173 -15.81 9.78 -14.00
CA ALA A 173 -17.08 10.16 -13.43
C ALA A 173 -17.52 11.55 -13.85
N SER A 174 -18.71 11.68 -14.40
CA SER A 174 -19.40 12.95 -14.68
C SER A 174 -20.28 13.39 -13.50
N SER A 175 -20.66 12.45 -12.62
CA SER A 175 -21.50 12.68 -11.45
C SER A 175 -20.69 12.59 -10.18
N PHE A 176 -20.96 13.51 -9.24
CA PHE A 176 -20.30 13.54 -7.92
C PHE A 176 -20.48 12.23 -7.14
N ALA A 177 -21.66 11.60 -7.23
CA ALA A 177 -21.93 10.37 -6.49
C ALA A 177 -20.99 9.21 -6.89
N PHE A 178 -20.76 9.00 -8.19
CA PHE A 178 -19.84 7.97 -8.67
C PHE A 178 -18.37 8.30 -8.32
N TYR A 179 -17.99 9.57 -8.45
CA TYR A 179 -16.67 10.05 -8.02
C TYR A 179 -16.47 9.79 -6.53
N ALA A 180 -17.39 10.26 -5.68
CA ALA A 180 -17.28 10.16 -4.24
C ALA A 180 -17.23 8.70 -3.75
N ALA A 181 -18.10 7.84 -4.27
CA ALA A 181 -18.14 6.42 -3.91
C ALA A 181 -16.83 5.70 -4.29
N SER A 182 -16.36 5.89 -5.53
CA SER A 182 -15.11 5.26 -6.00
C SER A 182 -13.89 5.78 -5.28
N ALA A 183 -13.78 7.10 -5.09
CA ALA A 183 -12.68 7.75 -4.40
C ALA A 183 -12.59 7.31 -2.93
N SER A 184 -13.70 7.27 -2.21
CA SER A 184 -13.73 6.88 -0.79
C SER A 184 -13.28 5.44 -0.53
N CYS A 185 -13.53 4.53 -1.48
CA CYS A 185 -13.18 3.11 -1.33
C CYS A 185 -11.82 2.75 -1.97
N PHE A 186 -11.25 3.61 -2.79
CA PHE A 186 -10.09 3.27 -3.63
C PHE A 186 -8.85 2.90 -2.82
N VAL A 187 -8.50 3.70 -1.80
CA VAL A 187 -7.29 3.48 -1.00
C VAL A 187 -7.47 2.31 -0.05
N SER A 188 -8.65 2.16 0.54
CA SER A 188 -8.96 1.08 1.47
C SER A 188 -8.83 -0.31 0.83
N LEU A 189 -9.16 -0.43 -0.45
CA LEU A 189 -9.00 -1.66 -1.22
C LEU A 189 -7.51 -2.09 -1.28
N MET A 190 -6.60 -1.14 -1.51
CA MET A 190 -5.17 -1.42 -1.51
C MET A 190 -4.69 -1.85 -0.12
N ILE A 191 -5.12 -1.15 0.94
CA ILE A 191 -4.78 -1.49 2.32
C ILE A 191 -5.25 -2.90 2.66
N PHE A 192 -6.45 -3.26 2.28
CA PHE A 192 -6.99 -4.59 2.48
C PHE A 192 -6.20 -5.65 1.71
N THR A 193 -5.95 -5.44 0.42
CA THR A 193 -5.26 -6.41 -0.44
C THR A 193 -3.81 -6.62 -0.04
N HIS A 194 -3.05 -5.55 0.27
CA HIS A 194 -1.64 -5.70 0.62
C HIS A 194 -1.43 -6.46 1.93
N THR A 195 -2.36 -6.37 2.88
CA THR A 195 -2.30 -7.16 4.13
C THR A 195 -2.29 -8.65 3.82
N PHE A 196 -3.14 -9.11 2.91
CA PHE A 196 -3.18 -10.51 2.48
C PHE A 196 -1.95 -10.92 1.66
N VAL A 197 -1.43 -10.02 0.81
CA VAL A 197 -0.18 -10.26 0.08
C VAL A 197 0.98 -10.44 1.04
N PHE A 198 1.12 -9.57 2.04
CA PHE A 198 2.22 -9.65 3.00
C PHE A 198 2.13 -10.89 3.88
N GLY A 199 0.93 -11.26 4.31
CA GLY A 199 0.69 -12.53 5.02
C GLY A 199 1.05 -13.75 4.16
N LEU A 200 0.74 -13.71 2.86
CA LEU A 200 1.13 -14.77 1.93
C LEU A 200 2.64 -14.83 1.69
N LEU A 201 3.30 -13.69 1.47
CA LEU A 201 4.75 -13.62 1.27
C LEU A 201 5.52 -14.11 2.50
N ALA A 202 5.04 -13.79 3.72
CA ALA A 202 5.61 -14.30 4.96
C ALA A 202 5.56 -15.83 5.07
N ARG A 203 4.51 -16.45 4.50
CA ARG A 203 4.35 -17.91 4.48
C ARG A 203 5.15 -18.59 3.36
N LEU A 204 5.46 -17.88 2.28
CA LEU A 204 6.20 -18.42 1.12
C LEU A 204 7.71 -18.24 1.25
N ASP A 205 8.15 -17.30 2.06
CA ASP A 205 9.57 -17.02 2.31
C ASP A 205 9.87 -17.02 3.81
N GLU A 206 10.25 -18.18 4.32
CA GLU A 206 10.64 -18.39 5.72
C GLU A 206 11.89 -17.59 6.11
N SER A 207 12.71 -17.18 5.13
CA SER A 207 13.88 -16.33 5.39
C SER A 207 13.51 -14.90 5.82
N GLY A 208 12.24 -14.49 5.62
CA GLY A 208 11.74 -13.14 5.93
C GLY A 208 12.25 -12.02 5.02
N ARG A 209 13.07 -12.36 3.99
CA ARG A 209 13.68 -11.36 3.08
C ARG A 209 12.63 -10.66 2.22
N ALA A 210 11.63 -11.41 1.75
CA ALA A 210 10.52 -10.85 0.99
C ALA A 210 9.70 -9.88 1.85
N LEU A 211 9.42 -10.24 3.10
CA LEU A 211 8.68 -9.37 4.03
C LEU A 211 9.48 -8.11 4.38
N ALA A 212 10.79 -8.20 4.56
CA ALA A 212 11.65 -7.06 4.79
C ALA A 212 11.67 -6.07 3.60
N ALA A 213 11.43 -6.55 2.37
CA ALA A 213 11.38 -5.74 1.16
C ALA A 213 10.00 -5.06 0.93
N THR A 214 8.97 -5.38 1.71
CA THR A 214 7.60 -4.86 1.52
C THR A 214 7.51 -3.32 1.49
N PRO A 215 8.23 -2.54 2.34
CA PRO A 215 8.22 -1.09 2.22
C PRO A 215 8.76 -0.60 0.89
N ALA A 216 9.80 -1.25 0.34
CA ALA A 216 10.36 -0.88 -0.95
C ALA A 216 9.35 -1.08 -2.09
N MET A 217 8.56 -2.17 -2.03
CA MET A 217 7.50 -2.44 -3.02
C MET A 217 6.47 -1.31 -3.07
N LEU A 218 6.05 -0.79 -1.91
CA LEU A 218 5.10 0.31 -1.82
C LEU A 218 5.75 1.65 -2.21
N MET A 219 7.01 1.88 -1.83
CA MET A 219 7.75 3.11 -2.14
C MET A 219 8.03 3.26 -3.64
N ILE A 220 8.22 2.18 -4.38
CA ILE A 220 8.32 2.21 -5.85
C ILE A 220 7.04 2.84 -6.43
N GLY A 221 5.87 2.42 -5.96
CA GLY A 221 4.60 3.01 -6.36
C GLY A 221 4.53 4.50 -6.05
N ALA A 222 4.87 4.89 -4.81
CA ALA A 222 4.86 6.28 -4.39
C ALA A 222 5.82 7.18 -5.19
N ALA A 223 6.97 6.66 -5.60
CA ALA A 223 7.95 7.41 -6.38
C ALA A 223 7.56 7.53 -7.86
N VAL A 224 7.11 6.44 -8.48
CA VAL A 224 6.87 6.35 -9.92
C VAL A 224 5.46 6.81 -10.30
N GLY A 225 4.47 6.52 -9.45
CA GLY A 225 3.05 6.75 -9.73
C GLY A 225 2.71 8.18 -10.11
N PRO A 226 3.06 9.21 -9.30
CA PRO A 226 2.73 10.59 -9.59
C PRO A 226 3.37 11.10 -10.90
N ILE A 227 4.60 10.67 -11.19
CA ILE A 227 5.32 11.05 -12.42
C ILE A 227 4.62 10.46 -13.64
N LEU A 228 4.30 9.18 -13.60
CA LEU A 228 3.56 8.51 -14.67
C LEU A 228 2.18 9.14 -14.87
N GLY A 229 1.42 9.33 -13.77
CA GLY A 229 0.10 9.93 -13.82
C GLY A 229 0.11 11.33 -14.42
N GLY A 230 1.05 12.19 -13.99
CA GLY A 230 1.21 13.53 -14.53
C GLY A 230 1.56 13.54 -16.00
N THR A 231 2.44 12.64 -16.43
CA THR A 231 2.82 12.48 -17.84
C THR A 231 1.63 12.03 -18.67
N ILE A 232 0.90 11.00 -18.20
CA ILE A 232 -0.27 10.47 -18.92
C ILE A 232 -1.37 11.53 -19.05
N ILE A 233 -1.67 12.28 -17.98
CA ILE A 233 -2.68 13.34 -18.03
C ILE A 233 -2.31 14.42 -19.03
N LYS A 234 -1.04 14.78 -19.10
CA LYS A 234 -0.56 15.81 -20.04
C LYS A 234 -0.82 15.43 -21.51
N PHE A 235 -0.69 14.14 -21.86
CA PHE A 235 -0.81 13.69 -23.26
C PHE A 235 -2.19 13.11 -23.61
N VAL A 236 -2.86 12.47 -22.67
CA VAL A 236 -4.09 11.68 -22.91
C VAL A 236 -5.26 12.15 -22.04
N GLY A 237 -5.00 12.95 -21.02
CA GLY A 237 -6.01 13.36 -20.05
C GLY A 237 -6.28 12.30 -18.98
N TYR A 238 -7.30 12.53 -18.15
CA TYR A 238 -7.64 11.63 -17.02
C TYR A 238 -8.03 10.21 -17.45
N GLN A 239 -8.61 10.04 -18.65
CA GLN A 239 -8.93 8.72 -19.21
C GLN A 239 -7.69 7.85 -19.33
N GLY A 240 -6.54 8.44 -19.63
CA GLY A 240 -5.25 7.73 -19.71
C GLY A 240 -4.85 7.05 -18.41
N ILE A 241 -5.18 7.63 -17.25
CA ILE A 241 -4.96 6.97 -15.94
C ILE A 241 -5.79 5.70 -15.83
N GLY A 242 -7.06 5.74 -16.27
CA GLY A 242 -7.92 4.55 -16.29
C GLY A 242 -7.36 3.45 -17.18
N ILE A 243 -6.83 3.80 -18.36
CA ILE A 243 -6.19 2.84 -19.29
C ILE A 243 -4.92 2.26 -18.66
N ALA A 244 -4.07 3.09 -18.06
CA ALA A 244 -2.87 2.63 -17.38
C ALA A 244 -3.21 1.71 -16.17
N ALA A 245 -4.24 2.04 -15.41
CA ALA A 245 -4.75 1.20 -14.34
C ALA A 245 -5.22 -0.17 -14.86
N LEU A 246 -5.87 -0.22 -16.03
CA LEU A 246 -6.26 -1.46 -16.68
C LEU A 246 -5.03 -2.31 -17.04
N VAL A 247 -4.00 -1.71 -17.63
CA VAL A 247 -2.77 -2.43 -18.02
C VAL A 247 -2.04 -2.95 -16.80
N PHE A 248 -1.71 -2.09 -15.84
CA PHE A 248 -0.97 -2.50 -14.63
C PHE A 248 -1.76 -3.46 -13.75
N GLY A 249 -3.05 -3.23 -13.60
CA GLY A 249 -3.93 -4.09 -12.82
C GLY A 249 -4.09 -5.47 -13.45
N THR A 250 -4.17 -5.56 -14.79
CA THR A 250 -4.20 -6.86 -15.49
C THR A 250 -2.90 -7.62 -15.31
N ILE A 251 -1.74 -6.97 -15.44
CA ILE A 251 -0.43 -7.60 -15.19
C ILE A 251 -0.34 -8.05 -13.72
N SER A 252 -0.78 -7.22 -12.78
CA SER A 252 -0.84 -7.57 -11.36
C SER A 252 -1.70 -8.81 -11.11
N LEU A 253 -2.90 -8.87 -11.71
CA LEU A 253 -3.79 -10.02 -11.62
C LEU A 253 -3.13 -11.30 -12.15
N VAL A 254 -2.49 -11.23 -13.32
CA VAL A 254 -1.74 -12.36 -13.89
C VAL A 254 -0.63 -12.81 -12.94
N CYS A 255 0.12 -11.88 -12.38
CA CYS A 255 1.14 -12.19 -11.39
C CYS A 255 0.55 -12.93 -10.17
N PHE A 256 -0.55 -12.47 -9.61
CA PHE A 256 -1.18 -13.14 -8.46
C PHE A 256 -1.73 -14.53 -8.80
N ILE A 257 -2.29 -14.71 -9.99
CA ILE A 257 -2.68 -16.04 -10.47
C ILE A 257 -1.47 -16.98 -10.53
N ARG A 258 -0.33 -16.51 -11.03
CA ARG A 258 0.92 -17.28 -11.13
C ARG A 258 1.50 -17.67 -9.76
N VAL A 259 1.31 -16.84 -8.72
CA VAL A 259 1.69 -17.20 -7.34
C VAL A 259 1.06 -18.53 -6.94
N PHE A 260 -0.25 -18.68 -7.18
CA PHE A 260 -0.99 -19.89 -6.76
C PHE A 260 -0.73 -21.08 -7.67
N GLN A 261 -0.53 -20.90 -8.96
CA GLN A 261 -0.16 -21.99 -9.89
C GLN A 261 1.19 -22.60 -9.50
N ARG A 262 2.22 -21.78 -9.32
CA ARG A 262 3.56 -22.27 -8.93
C ARG A 262 3.61 -22.94 -7.57
N ARG A 263 2.76 -22.51 -6.65
CA ARG A 263 2.61 -23.16 -5.36
C ARG A 263 1.99 -24.56 -5.50
N SER A 264 0.98 -24.73 -6.34
CA SER A 264 0.36 -26.03 -6.60
C SER A 264 1.34 -27.01 -7.25
N ASP A 265 2.11 -26.54 -8.23
CA ASP A 265 3.13 -27.34 -8.92
C ASP A 265 4.22 -27.82 -7.94
N ALA A 266 4.65 -26.97 -7.00
CA ALA A 266 5.65 -27.33 -5.99
C ALA A 266 5.15 -28.43 -5.04
N ILE A 267 3.92 -28.32 -4.55
CA ILE A 267 3.31 -29.33 -3.67
C ILE A 267 3.15 -30.68 -4.40
N GLN A 268 2.76 -30.66 -5.68
CA GLN A 268 2.64 -31.90 -6.47
C GLN A 268 4.00 -32.56 -6.70
N SER A 269 5.05 -31.81 -6.96
CA SER A 269 6.39 -32.37 -7.15
C SER A 269 6.96 -33.02 -5.88
N GLU A 270 6.66 -32.46 -4.69
CA GLU A 270 7.06 -33.04 -3.41
C GLU A 270 6.28 -34.31 -3.05
N SER A 271 5.03 -34.44 -3.53
CA SER A 271 4.21 -35.63 -3.26
C SER A 271 4.54 -36.84 -4.15
N VAL A 272 5.32 -36.64 -5.21
CA VAL A 272 5.72 -37.68 -6.19
C VAL A 272 7.16 -38.11 -5.99
N ALA A 273 7.96 -37.38 -5.22
CA ALA A 273 9.35 -37.72 -4.86
C ALA A 273 9.42 -38.48 -3.53
#